data_e33ad992a8ff01287b268811c7c26c7c
#
_entry.id   e33ad992a8ff01287b268811c7c26c7c
#
_cell.length_a   1.000
_cell.length_b   1.000
_cell.length_c   1.000
_cell.angle_alpha   90.00
_cell.angle_beta   90.00
_cell.angle_gamma   90.00
#
_symmetry.space_group_name_H-M   'P 1'
#
loop_
_entity.id
_entity.type
_entity.pdbx_description
1 polymer ?
#
loop_
_entity_poly.entity_id
_entity_poly.type
_entity_poly.pdbx_seq_one_letter_code
_entity_poly.pdbx_strand_id
1 'polypeptide(L)'
;MLRPDPRRDHGQRRQFAGTFFGMSQKNEIPDFFVYGVPSRALDVGFLHVETVMDRKTLHFGHVASHKHPLMGQITYWYKGGGRYRIEDRTWNFSAPTISFVPSNIIHGFDVDDQSDAIVVSISDDTLKALVPQVDLSLDMPTFLTARPDDPSWQKIDTLLQMVSAEYRERGGQSEKVMLGLIGVVLSLMNRLGGSAALPSASPTVTLALALRSAIDRHYKSDWPVGNYVNLLATTPHLLDKAAREVFGHSVKEMLLDRRLLEAKRLLMFTIRSVEDIGREVGFEDPAYFSRFFRKRVGEAPAAWRRRNLERAPSGNDAA
;
A
#
# COMPACT_ATOMS: atom_id res chain seq x y z
N MET A 1 -60.06 -34.66 -30.01
CA MET A 1 -59.13 -33.66 -30.51
C MET A 1 -59.24 -32.43 -29.66
N LEU A 2 -58.44 -32.34 -28.60
CA LEU A 2 -58.44 -31.22 -27.63
C LEU A 2 -57.03 -30.59 -27.67
N ARG A 3 -56.95 -29.30 -27.93
CA ARG A 3 -55.73 -28.49 -27.90
C ARG A 3 -55.30 -28.29 -26.45
N PRO A 4 -54.04 -28.36 -26.09
CA PRO A 4 -53.58 -27.96 -24.75
C PRO A 4 -53.38 -26.42 -24.67
N ASP A 5 -53.78 -25.86 -23.52
CA ASP A 5 -53.67 -24.49 -23.05
C ASP A 5 -52.23 -24.16 -22.66
N PRO A 6 -51.67 -22.99 -23.10
CA PRO A 6 -50.34 -22.59 -22.76
C PRO A 6 -50.37 -21.54 -21.62
N ARG A 7 -50.62 -21.95 -20.39
CA ARG A 7 -50.46 -21.10 -19.21
C ARG A 7 -50.13 -21.93 -17.99
N ARG A 8 -48.87 -22.00 -17.62
CA ARG A 8 -48.29 -22.05 -16.25
C ARG A 8 -46.86 -22.58 -16.32
N ASP A 9 -45.93 -21.65 -16.33
CA ASP A 9 -44.63 -21.88 -15.69
C ASP A 9 -44.10 -20.55 -15.13
N HIS A 10 -44.33 -20.37 -13.82
CA HIS A 10 -43.73 -19.29 -13.04
C HIS A 10 -42.41 -19.80 -12.47
N GLY A 11 -41.39 -19.89 -13.28
CA GLY A 11 -40.02 -20.06 -12.84
C GLY A 11 -39.54 -18.81 -12.11
N GLN A 12 -39.42 -18.90 -10.81
CA GLN A 12 -38.84 -17.87 -9.93
C GLN A 12 -37.39 -17.57 -10.33
N ARG A 13 -37.21 -16.50 -11.09
CA ARG A 13 -35.92 -15.82 -11.18
C ARG A 13 -35.67 -15.12 -9.85
N ARG A 14 -34.85 -15.73 -9.00
CA ARG A 14 -34.25 -15.02 -7.85
C ARG A 14 -33.37 -13.91 -8.40
N GLN A 15 -33.88 -12.69 -8.39
CA GLN A 15 -33.12 -11.47 -8.50
C GLN A 15 -32.23 -11.36 -7.27
N PHE A 16 -30.94 -11.62 -7.42
CA PHE A 16 -29.96 -11.09 -6.49
C PHE A 16 -29.87 -9.58 -6.75
N ALA A 17 -30.72 -8.85 -6.08
CA ALA A 17 -30.58 -7.42 -5.93
C ALA A 17 -29.37 -7.18 -5.03
N GLY A 18 -28.20 -6.97 -5.63
CA GLY A 18 -27.07 -6.38 -4.95
C GLY A 18 -27.48 -5.00 -4.49
N THR A 19 -27.59 -4.82 -3.20
CA THR A 19 -27.85 -3.55 -2.55
C THR A 19 -26.67 -2.62 -2.84
N PHE A 20 -26.76 -1.86 -3.91
CA PHE A 20 -25.93 -0.69 -4.13
C PHE A 20 -26.31 0.33 -3.06
N PHE A 21 -25.49 0.43 -2.03
CA PHE A 21 -25.54 1.57 -1.11
C PHE A 21 -25.32 2.83 -1.95
N GLY A 22 -26.38 3.63 -2.10
CA GLY A 22 -26.31 4.97 -2.64
C GLY A 22 -25.50 5.86 -1.71
N MET A 23 -24.20 6.00 -1.99
CA MET A 23 -23.36 7.01 -1.39
C MET A 23 -23.25 8.17 -2.35
N SER A 24 -23.57 9.35 -1.84
CA SER A 24 -23.31 10.66 -2.39
C SER A 24 -21.94 10.70 -3.07
N GLN A 25 -21.91 11.12 -4.36
CA GLN A 25 -20.69 11.30 -5.14
C GLN A 25 -19.83 12.42 -4.53
N LYS A 26 -18.97 12.08 -3.59
CA LYS A 26 -17.67 12.69 -3.45
C LYS A 26 -16.71 11.83 -4.25
N ASN A 27 -15.89 12.46 -5.12
CA ASN A 27 -14.79 11.82 -5.85
C ASN A 27 -13.68 11.38 -4.87
N GLU A 28 -13.98 10.46 -3.96
CA GLU A 28 -12.99 9.90 -3.04
C GLU A 28 -12.41 8.65 -3.67
N ILE A 29 -11.08 8.64 -3.83
CA ILE A 29 -10.33 7.49 -4.32
C ILE A 29 -10.36 6.42 -3.21
N PRO A 30 -10.81 5.18 -3.51
CA PRO A 30 -10.92 4.15 -2.50
C PRO A 30 -9.56 3.77 -1.89
N ASP A 31 -9.55 3.58 -0.57
CA ASP A 31 -8.43 2.99 0.16
C ASP A 31 -8.68 1.50 0.32
N PHE A 32 -7.78 0.66 -0.18
CA PHE A 32 -7.85 -0.78 0.01
C PHE A 32 -6.67 -1.30 0.83
N PHE A 33 -6.94 -2.33 1.63
CA PHE A 33 -5.90 -3.16 2.25
C PHE A 33 -5.24 -4.05 1.19
N VAL A 34 -6.03 -4.88 0.54
CA VAL A 34 -5.74 -5.57 -0.70
C VAL A 34 -6.95 -5.32 -1.58
N TYR A 35 -6.82 -5.22 -2.89
CA TYR A 35 -7.93 -4.83 -3.76
C TYR A 35 -9.22 -5.59 -3.43
N GLY A 36 -10.30 -4.85 -3.20
CA GLY A 36 -11.61 -5.38 -2.80
C GLY A 36 -11.77 -5.69 -1.30
N VAL A 37 -10.74 -5.48 -0.46
CA VAL A 37 -10.82 -5.64 0.99
C VAL A 37 -10.63 -4.27 1.66
N PRO A 38 -11.60 -3.80 2.47
CA PRO A 38 -11.46 -2.51 3.18
C PRO A 38 -10.21 -2.47 4.04
N SER A 39 -9.59 -1.29 4.10
CA SER A 39 -8.39 -1.07 4.91
C SER A 39 -8.64 -1.44 6.37
N ARG A 40 -7.85 -2.37 6.90
CA ARG A 40 -7.76 -2.70 8.32
C ARG A 40 -6.40 -2.25 8.84
N ALA A 41 -6.24 -2.14 10.16
CA ALA A 41 -4.92 -1.90 10.74
C ALA A 41 -3.96 -3.01 10.27
N LEU A 42 -2.86 -2.61 9.60
CA LEU A 42 -1.81 -3.54 9.20
C LEU A 42 -1.09 -4.08 10.43
N ASP A 43 -0.83 -5.37 10.43
CA ASP A 43 0.13 -5.96 11.35
C ASP A 43 1.54 -5.53 10.94
N VAL A 44 2.41 -5.31 11.92
CA VAL A 44 3.83 -5.02 11.68
C VAL A 44 4.46 -6.26 11.06
N GLY A 45 5.23 -6.07 9.98
CA GLY A 45 5.83 -7.18 9.23
C GLY A 45 4.93 -7.74 8.11
N PHE A 46 3.83 -7.06 7.77
CA PHE A 46 2.92 -7.54 6.73
C PHE A 46 3.61 -7.69 5.38
N LEU A 47 3.56 -8.92 4.86
CA LEU A 47 3.93 -9.31 3.53
C LEU A 47 2.83 -10.19 2.93
N HIS A 48 2.34 -9.84 1.75
CA HIS A 48 1.34 -10.62 1.03
C HIS A 48 1.75 -10.81 -0.43
N VAL A 49 1.59 -12.03 -0.93
CA VAL A 49 1.90 -12.38 -2.31
C VAL A 49 0.69 -13.07 -2.92
N GLU A 50 0.27 -12.59 -4.07
CA GLU A 50 -0.82 -13.18 -4.86
C GLU A 50 -0.55 -13.02 -6.35
N THR A 51 -1.32 -13.70 -7.20
CA THR A 51 -1.32 -13.41 -8.64
C THR A 51 -2.56 -12.59 -9.01
N VAL A 52 -2.47 -11.87 -10.13
CA VAL A 52 -3.64 -11.16 -10.68
C VAL A 52 -4.75 -12.15 -11.01
N MET A 53 -4.40 -13.35 -11.49
CA MET A 53 -5.37 -14.40 -11.81
C MET A 53 -6.08 -14.94 -10.56
N ASP A 54 -5.45 -14.98 -9.38
CA ASP A 54 -6.08 -15.41 -8.12
C ASP A 54 -7.32 -14.57 -7.77
N ARG A 55 -7.36 -13.33 -8.24
CA ARG A 55 -8.47 -12.39 -8.02
C ARG A 55 -9.24 -12.01 -9.28
N LYS A 56 -9.04 -12.72 -10.37
CA LYS A 56 -9.69 -12.44 -11.65
C LYS A 56 -11.21 -12.35 -11.54
N THR A 57 -11.83 -13.18 -10.71
CA THR A 57 -13.28 -13.19 -10.47
C THR A 57 -13.80 -11.93 -9.77
N LEU A 58 -12.92 -11.16 -9.13
CA LEU A 58 -13.27 -9.91 -8.45
C LEU A 58 -13.14 -8.69 -9.37
N HIS A 59 -12.17 -8.69 -10.27
CA HIS A 59 -11.85 -7.49 -11.06
C HIS A 59 -11.99 -7.67 -12.58
N PHE A 60 -12.13 -8.91 -13.10
CA PHE A 60 -12.31 -9.21 -14.53
C PHE A 60 -11.30 -8.48 -15.45
N GLY A 61 -10.04 -8.34 -15.00
CA GLY A 61 -9.00 -7.60 -15.72
C GLY A 61 -9.05 -6.09 -15.57
N HIS A 62 -10.04 -5.53 -14.85
CA HIS A 62 -10.17 -4.10 -14.59
C HIS A 62 -10.02 -3.79 -13.11
N VAL A 63 -8.94 -3.15 -12.71
CA VAL A 63 -8.72 -2.64 -11.36
C VAL A 63 -8.83 -1.12 -11.39
N ALA A 64 -9.92 -0.60 -10.82
CA ALA A 64 -10.15 0.84 -10.72
C ALA A 64 -9.04 1.54 -9.93
N SER A 65 -8.86 2.83 -10.17
CA SER A 65 -7.88 3.64 -9.44
C SER A 65 -8.16 3.60 -7.95
N HIS A 66 -7.14 3.20 -7.17
CA HIS A 66 -7.18 3.05 -5.72
C HIS A 66 -5.79 3.31 -5.14
N LYS A 67 -5.66 3.34 -3.82
CA LYS A 67 -4.38 3.46 -3.12
C LYS A 67 -4.32 2.57 -1.88
N HIS A 68 -3.12 2.31 -1.41
CA HIS A 68 -2.87 1.57 -0.16
C HIS A 68 -2.18 2.49 0.85
N PRO A 69 -2.80 2.77 2.02
CA PRO A 69 -2.28 3.80 2.93
C PRO A 69 -0.94 3.47 3.61
N LEU A 70 -0.62 2.19 3.81
CA LEU A 70 0.48 1.76 4.69
C LEU A 70 1.35 0.67 4.07
N MET A 71 1.27 0.46 2.77
CA MET A 71 2.06 -0.54 2.07
C MET A 71 2.47 -0.07 0.69
N GLY A 72 3.69 -0.46 0.26
CA GLY A 72 4.09 -0.43 -1.13
C GLY A 72 3.78 -1.75 -1.82
N GLN A 73 3.73 -1.70 -3.14
CA GLN A 73 3.40 -2.85 -3.96
C GLN A 73 4.39 -3.00 -5.12
N ILE A 74 4.92 -4.21 -5.27
CA ILE A 74 5.66 -4.64 -6.47
C ILE A 74 4.67 -5.43 -7.32
N THR A 75 4.53 -5.09 -8.60
CA THR A 75 3.73 -5.85 -9.56
C THR A 75 4.61 -6.25 -10.73
N TYR A 76 4.79 -7.56 -10.93
CA TYR A 76 5.58 -8.12 -12.01
C TYR A 76 4.68 -8.85 -13.00
N TRP A 77 4.44 -8.24 -14.13
CA TRP A 77 3.71 -8.80 -15.26
C TRP A 77 4.63 -9.73 -16.05
N TYR A 78 4.43 -11.03 -15.91
CA TYR A 78 5.21 -12.04 -16.63
C TYR A 78 4.50 -12.54 -17.89
N LYS A 79 3.20 -12.24 -18.04
CA LYS A 79 2.38 -12.65 -19.18
C LYS A 79 1.37 -11.58 -19.54
N GLY A 80 1.12 -11.42 -20.87
CA GLY A 80 0.10 -10.54 -21.41
C GLY A 80 0.52 -9.07 -21.43
N GLY A 81 -0.46 -8.18 -21.29
CA GLY A 81 -0.27 -6.75 -21.37
C GLY A 81 -1.55 -5.98 -21.07
N GLY A 82 -1.50 -4.67 -21.28
CA GLY A 82 -2.64 -3.80 -21.05
C GLY A 82 -2.24 -2.37 -20.79
N ARG A 83 -3.05 -1.68 -20.00
CA ARG A 83 -2.80 -0.30 -19.54
C ARG A 83 -2.62 -0.28 -18.04
N TYR A 84 -1.56 0.38 -17.58
CA TYR A 84 -1.30 0.61 -16.17
C TYR A 84 -1.37 2.11 -15.87
N ARG A 85 -2.11 2.49 -14.85
CA ARG A 85 -2.24 3.88 -14.39
C ARG A 85 -1.50 4.04 -13.07
N ILE A 86 -0.69 5.08 -12.99
CA ILE A 86 -0.06 5.54 -11.74
C ILE A 86 -0.22 7.05 -11.70
N GLU A 87 -0.92 7.58 -10.70
CA GLU A 87 -1.29 8.99 -10.57
C GLU A 87 -2.02 9.49 -11.83
N ASP A 88 -1.54 10.56 -12.43
CA ASP A 88 -2.07 11.20 -13.66
C ASP A 88 -1.57 10.57 -14.97
N ARG A 89 -0.79 9.47 -14.87
CA ARG A 89 -0.13 8.84 -16.03
C ARG A 89 -0.68 7.47 -16.33
N THR A 90 -0.67 7.17 -17.61
CA THR A 90 -1.07 5.86 -18.16
C THR A 90 0.02 5.34 -19.08
N TRP A 91 0.39 4.09 -18.88
CA TRP A 91 1.32 3.36 -19.74
C TRP A 91 0.61 2.18 -20.40
N ASN A 92 0.81 2.04 -21.70
CA ASN A 92 0.56 0.76 -22.35
C ASN A 92 1.79 -0.11 -22.11
N PHE A 93 1.60 -1.36 -21.75
CA PHE A 93 2.69 -2.27 -21.47
C PHE A 93 2.45 -3.66 -22.04
N SER A 94 3.53 -4.39 -22.23
CA SER A 94 3.56 -5.83 -22.50
C SER A 94 4.55 -6.50 -21.55
N ALA A 95 4.31 -7.76 -21.24
CA ALA A 95 5.23 -8.55 -20.41
C ALA A 95 6.58 -8.79 -21.13
N PRO A 96 7.71 -8.89 -20.40
CA PRO A 96 7.81 -8.65 -18.97
C PRO A 96 7.88 -7.15 -18.62
N THR A 97 7.16 -6.78 -17.57
CA THR A 97 7.10 -5.42 -17.03
C THR A 97 7.03 -5.49 -15.51
N ILE A 98 7.76 -4.63 -14.82
CA ILE A 98 7.72 -4.55 -13.36
C ILE A 98 7.47 -3.12 -12.90
N SER A 99 6.64 -2.97 -11.87
CA SER A 99 6.42 -1.69 -11.20
C SER A 99 6.64 -1.81 -9.70
N PHE A 100 7.08 -0.73 -9.09
CA PHE A 100 6.98 -0.48 -7.66
C PHE A 100 6.11 0.74 -7.44
N VAL A 101 5.08 0.59 -6.63
CA VAL A 101 4.16 1.67 -6.26
C VAL A 101 4.24 1.86 -4.75
N PRO A 102 4.75 2.99 -4.26
CA PRO A 102 4.77 3.32 -2.84
C PRO A 102 3.37 3.45 -2.24
N SER A 103 3.28 3.42 -0.91
CA SER A 103 2.04 3.71 -0.20
C SER A 103 1.47 5.09 -0.57
N ASN A 104 0.15 5.19 -0.54
CA ASN A 104 -0.65 6.37 -0.87
C ASN A 104 -0.55 6.85 -2.33
N ILE A 105 0.13 6.15 -3.21
CA ILE A 105 0.14 6.44 -4.64
C ILE A 105 -1.07 5.79 -5.30
N ILE A 106 -1.81 6.60 -6.04
CA ILE A 106 -3.00 6.15 -6.78
C ILE A 106 -2.56 5.29 -7.96
N HIS A 107 -3.11 4.11 -8.08
CA HIS A 107 -2.82 3.21 -9.19
C HIS A 107 -3.98 2.30 -9.56
N GLY A 108 -3.91 1.71 -10.73
CA GLY A 108 -4.89 0.77 -11.25
C GLY A 108 -4.49 0.28 -12.63
N PHE A 109 -5.20 -0.69 -13.15
CA PHE A 109 -4.88 -1.26 -14.46
C PHE A 109 -6.10 -1.80 -15.19
N ASP A 110 -5.97 -1.87 -16.51
CA ASP A 110 -6.84 -2.60 -17.41
C ASP A 110 -6.00 -3.57 -18.21
N VAL A 111 -6.26 -4.86 -18.10
CA VAL A 111 -5.45 -5.90 -18.72
C VAL A 111 -6.29 -6.94 -19.45
N ASP A 112 -5.68 -7.57 -20.42
CA ASP A 112 -6.32 -8.62 -21.19
C ASP A 112 -6.58 -9.88 -20.34
N ASP A 113 -7.54 -10.68 -20.78
CA ASP A 113 -7.94 -11.93 -20.10
C ASP A 113 -6.81 -12.95 -19.89
N GLN A 114 -5.78 -12.88 -20.72
CA GLN A 114 -4.61 -13.77 -20.67
C GLN A 114 -3.47 -13.18 -19.81
N SER A 115 -3.62 -11.96 -19.33
CA SER A 115 -2.57 -11.27 -18.56
C SER A 115 -2.51 -11.81 -17.14
N ASP A 116 -1.28 -12.00 -16.63
CA ASP A 116 -1.06 -12.38 -15.25
C ASP A 116 0.21 -11.71 -14.68
N ALA A 117 0.19 -11.48 -13.39
CA ALA A 117 1.30 -10.87 -12.67
C ALA A 117 1.44 -11.46 -11.26
N ILE A 118 2.66 -11.45 -10.74
CA ILE A 118 2.93 -11.63 -9.31
C ILE A 118 2.84 -10.25 -8.66
N VAL A 119 2.00 -10.15 -7.63
CA VAL A 119 1.80 -8.93 -6.83
C VAL A 119 2.33 -9.18 -5.43
N VAL A 120 3.30 -8.38 -5.00
CA VAL A 120 3.89 -8.44 -3.66
C VAL A 120 3.56 -7.14 -2.94
N SER A 121 2.71 -7.23 -1.92
CA SER A 121 2.31 -6.11 -1.06
C SER A 121 3.10 -6.17 0.24
N ILE A 122 3.78 -5.08 0.60
CA ILE A 122 4.76 -5.03 1.69
C ILE A 122 4.46 -3.79 2.54
N SER A 123 4.40 -3.94 3.87
CA SER A 123 4.23 -2.80 4.77
C SER A 123 5.38 -1.81 4.66
N ASP A 124 5.09 -0.53 4.84
CA ASP A 124 6.10 0.55 4.81
C ASP A 124 7.24 0.31 5.81
N ASP A 125 6.94 -0.24 6.99
CA ASP A 125 7.96 -0.54 8.01
C ASP A 125 8.91 -1.66 7.54
N THR A 126 8.38 -2.69 6.89
CA THR A 126 9.20 -3.77 6.30
C THR A 126 10.05 -3.25 5.14
N LEU A 127 9.47 -2.43 4.26
CA LEU A 127 10.22 -1.78 3.17
C LEU A 127 11.36 -0.91 3.72
N LYS A 128 11.11 -0.10 4.76
CA LYS A 128 12.15 0.73 5.40
C LYS A 128 13.29 -0.08 6.00
N ALA A 129 13.01 -1.28 6.51
CA ALA A 129 14.06 -2.18 7.01
C ALA A 129 14.95 -2.74 5.89
N LEU A 130 14.46 -2.79 4.66
CA LEU A 130 15.23 -3.22 3.47
C LEU A 130 16.06 -2.08 2.84
N VAL A 131 15.68 -0.81 3.05
CA VAL A 131 16.32 0.38 2.42
C VAL A 131 17.84 0.43 2.62
N PRO A 132 18.41 0.15 3.82
CA PRO A 132 19.87 0.22 3.99
C PRO A 132 20.65 -0.74 3.07
N GLN A 133 19.99 -1.74 2.52
CA GLN A 133 20.57 -2.77 1.65
C GLN A 133 20.28 -2.52 0.17
N VAL A 134 19.38 -1.56 -0.12
CA VAL A 134 18.87 -1.30 -1.48
C VAL A 134 18.93 0.21 -1.72
N ASP A 135 19.78 0.63 -2.62
CA ASP A 135 19.91 2.05 -3.02
C ASP A 135 18.76 2.49 -3.96
N LEU A 136 17.52 2.12 -3.61
CA LEU A 136 16.30 2.49 -4.33
C LEU A 136 15.53 3.53 -3.53
N SER A 137 15.12 4.61 -4.20
CA SER A 137 14.14 5.53 -3.62
C SER A 137 12.79 4.85 -3.52
N LEU A 138 12.40 4.46 -2.29
CA LEU A 138 11.07 3.88 -2.02
C LEU A 138 9.96 4.94 -1.94
N ASP A 139 10.29 6.20 -2.19
CA ASP A 139 9.34 7.32 -2.16
C ASP A 139 8.69 7.59 -3.52
N MET A 140 9.28 7.08 -4.60
CA MET A 140 8.82 7.34 -5.97
C MET A 140 8.34 6.05 -6.64
N PRO A 141 7.22 6.10 -7.39
CA PRO A 141 6.81 4.97 -8.20
C PRO A 141 7.83 4.70 -9.30
N THR A 142 8.07 3.43 -9.58
CA THR A 142 8.96 2.96 -10.64
C THR A 142 8.15 2.07 -11.58
N PHE A 143 8.35 2.24 -12.88
CA PHE A 143 7.71 1.43 -13.91
C PHE A 143 8.74 1.11 -15.00
N LEU A 144 9.06 -0.17 -15.16
CA LEU A 144 10.13 -0.65 -16.03
C LEU A 144 9.57 -1.72 -16.97
N THR A 145 9.83 -1.53 -18.27
CA THR A 145 9.53 -2.51 -19.31
C THR A 145 10.82 -3.16 -19.81
N ALA A 146 10.73 -4.43 -20.15
CA ALA A 146 11.92 -5.18 -20.58
C ALA A 146 12.55 -4.60 -21.85
N ARG A 147 13.89 -4.60 -21.86
CA ARG A 147 14.68 -4.53 -23.08
C ARG A 147 15.09 -5.96 -23.43
N PRO A 148 14.99 -6.39 -24.71
CA PRO A 148 15.11 -7.81 -25.09
C PRO A 148 16.40 -8.50 -24.64
N ASP A 149 17.49 -7.77 -24.42
CA ASP A 149 18.82 -8.35 -24.20
C ASP A 149 19.35 -8.17 -22.75
N ASP A 150 18.54 -7.69 -21.79
CA ASP A 150 19.00 -7.50 -20.42
C ASP A 150 18.77 -8.75 -19.57
N PRO A 151 19.84 -9.45 -19.12
CA PRO A 151 19.73 -10.68 -18.32
C PRO A 151 19.12 -10.46 -16.94
N SER A 152 18.95 -9.20 -16.51
CA SER A 152 18.31 -8.89 -15.22
C SER A 152 16.86 -9.33 -15.16
N TRP A 153 16.16 -9.34 -16.30
CA TRP A 153 14.76 -9.75 -16.35
C TRP A 153 14.56 -11.23 -16.04
N GLN A 154 15.44 -12.11 -16.52
CA GLN A 154 15.41 -13.54 -16.18
C GLN A 154 15.66 -13.74 -14.68
N LYS A 155 16.56 -12.93 -14.07
CA LYS A 155 16.80 -12.98 -12.63
C LYS A 155 15.59 -12.50 -11.83
N ILE A 156 14.97 -11.39 -12.25
CA ILE A 156 13.74 -10.88 -11.61
C ILE A 156 12.63 -11.92 -11.68
N ASP A 157 12.41 -12.53 -12.84
CA ASP A 157 11.42 -13.59 -12.99
C ASP A 157 11.67 -14.76 -12.02
N THR A 158 12.88 -15.31 -12.04
CA THR A 158 13.27 -16.40 -11.15
C THR A 158 13.06 -16.06 -9.67
N LEU A 159 13.50 -14.87 -9.24
CA LEU A 159 13.39 -14.43 -7.85
C LEU A 159 11.93 -14.26 -7.41
N LEU A 160 11.08 -13.68 -8.25
CA LEU A 160 9.67 -13.48 -7.91
C LEU A 160 8.86 -14.78 -7.96
N GLN A 161 9.22 -15.73 -8.84
CA GLN A 161 8.66 -17.07 -8.78
C GLN A 161 9.06 -17.78 -7.48
N MET A 162 10.31 -17.64 -7.01
CA MET A 162 10.76 -18.16 -5.72
C MET A 162 10.01 -17.50 -4.55
N VAL A 163 9.80 -16.18 -4.57
CA VAL A 163 8.97 -15.48 -3.56
C VAL A 163 7.56 -16.05 -3.52
N SER A 164 6.95 -16.26 -4.69
CA SER A 164 5.60 -16.83 -4.78
C SER A 164 5.53 -18.28 -4.29
N ALA A 165 6.54 -19.08 -4.56
CA ALA A 165 6.63 -20.47 -4.06
C ALA A 165 6.77 -20.49 -2.54
N GLU A 166 7.73 -19.72 -1.99
CA GLU A 166 8.01 -19.63 -0.57
C GLU A 166 6.78 -19.12 0.22
N TYR A 167 6.03 -18.15 -0.34
CA TYR A 167 4.80 -17.66 0.26
C TYR A 167 3.71 -18.74 0.37
N ARG A 168 3.60 -19.62 -0.63
CA ARG A 168 2.63 -20.74 -0.62
C ARG A 168 3.01 -21.85 0.35
N GLU A 169 4.30 -22.12 0.51
CA GLU A 169 4.82 -23.19 1.36
C GLU A 169 4.76 -22.86 2.85
N ARG A 170 4.79 -21.56 3.23
CA ARG A 170 4.64 -21.03 4.60
C ARG A 170 5.44 -21.78 5.68
N GLY A 171 6.74 -21.98 5.45
CA GLY A 171 7.64 -22.53 6.47
C GLY A 171 8.03 -21.50 7.54
N GLY A 172 8.53 -21.96 8.70
CA GLY A 172 8.85 -21.09 9.85
C GLY A 172 9.96 -20.03 9.64
N GLN A 173 10.66 -20.04 8.50
CA GLN A 173 11.66 -19.04 8.11
C GLN A 173 11.33 -18.32 6.80
N SER A 174 10.17 -18.62 6.20
CA SER A 174 9.76 -18.13 4.88
C SER A 174 9.79 -16.61 4.76
N GLU A 175 9.39 -15.88 5.81
CA GLU A 175 9.42 -14.41 5.79
C GLU A 175 10.83 -13.86 5.53
N LYS A 176 11.85 -14.38 6.22
CA LYS A 176 13.24 -13.91 6.05
C LYS A 176 13.78 -14.22 4.67
N VAL A 177 13.45 -15.40 4.13
CA VAL A 177 13.84 -15.81 2.77
C VAL A 177 13.19 -14.87 1.76
N MET A 178 11.88 -14.65 1.86
CA MET A 178 11.16 -13.73 0.99
C MET A 178 11.72 -12.31 1.04
N LEU A 179 11.99 -11.77 2.23
CA LEU A 179 12.57 -10.43 2.37
C LEU A 179 13.94 -10.32 1.73
N GLY A 180 14.79 -11.36 1.85
CA GLY A 180 16.08 -11.42 1.16
C GLY A 180 15.92 -11.38 -0.36
N LEU A 181 15.03 -12.20 -0.92
CA LEU A 181 14.73 -12.25 -2.35
C LEU A 181 14.18 -10.91 -2.86
N ILE A 182 13.24 -10.30 -2.12
CA ILE A 182 12.65 -9.00 -2.45
C ILE A 182 13.73 -7.90 -2.44
N GLY A 183 14.64 -7.91 -1.47
CA GLY A 183 15.77 -6.98 -1.44
C GLY A 183 16.61 -7.06 -2.70
N VAL A 184 16.90 -8.26 -3.21
CA VAL A 184 17.63 -8.45 -4.47
C VAL A 184 16.79 -7.95 -5.66
N VAL A 185 15.47 -8.21 -5.70
CA VAL A 185 14.58 -7.69 -6.77
C VAL A 185 14.61 -6.17 -6.81
N LEU A 186 14.45 -5.50 -5.67
CA LEU A 186 14.51 -4.03 -5.57
C LEU A 186 15.86 -3.49 -6.04
N SER A 187 16.98 -4.15 -5.70
CA SER A 187 18.32 -3.78 -6.18
C SER A 187 18.46 -3.95 -7.69
N LEU A 188 17.88 -5.00 -8.26
CA LEU A 188 17.83 -5.20 -9.71
C LEU A 188 16.98 -4.13 -10.39
N MET A 189 15.83 -3.77 -9.82
CA MET A 189 14.98 -2.69 -10.32
C MET A 189 15.72 -1.36 -10.32
N ASN A 190 16.44 -1.03 -9.25
CA ASN A 190 17.27 0.18 -9.21
C ASN A 190 18.32 0.20 -10.33
N ARG A 191 19.02 -0.92 -10.53
CA ARG A 191 20.01 -1.05 -11.62
C ARG A 191 19.38 -0.86 -13.00
N LEU A 192 18.21 -1.42 -13.25
CA LEU A 192 17.47 -1.26 -14.49
C LEU A 192 16.95 0.17 -14.67
N GLY A 193 16.47 0.77 -13.59
CA GLY A 193 15.89 2.13 -13.57
C GLY A 193 16.93 3.24 -13.63
N GLY A 194 18.17 3.01 -13.22
CA GLY A 194 19.25 4.00 -13.22
C GLY A 194 19.57 4.62 -14.60
N SER A 195 19.00 4.04 -15.67
CA SER A 195 19.05 4.58 -17.05
C SER A 195 17.70 5.11 -17.56
N ALA A 196 16.61 4.93 -16.81
CA ALA A 196 15.27 5.30 -17.23
C ALA A 196 14.49 5.85 -16.01
N ALA A 197 14.92 7.01 -15.51
CA ALA A 197 14.05 7.78 -14.61
C ALA A 197 12.70 7.99 -15.31
N LEU A 198 11.59 7.69 -14.62
CA LEU A 198 10.27 8.10 -15.09
C LEU A 198 10.38 9.59 -15.48
N PRO A 199 9.85 10.01 -16.65
CA PRO A 199 9.77 11.43 -16.96
C PRO A 199 9.10 12.10 -15.77
N SER A 200 9.65 13.19 -15.27
CA SER A 200 9.35 13.81 -13.99
C SER A 200 7.86 13.74 -13.63
N ALA A 201 7.54 13.21 -12.45
CA ALA A 201 6.20 13.35 -11.86
C ALA A 201 5.79 14.84 -11.93
N SER A 202 4.49 15.12 -11.96
CA SER A 202 4.05 16.52 -11.95
C SER A 202 4.70 17.24 -10.75
N PRO A 203 5.00 18.55 -10.83
CA PRO A 203 5.58 19.28 -9.70
C PRO A 203 4.80 19.10 -8.40
N THR A 204 3.48 18.96 -8.50
CA THR A 204 2.59 18.70 -7.37
C THR A 204 2.86 17.33 -6.73
N VAL A 205 2.98 16.27 -7.54
CA VAL A 205 3.29 14.92 -7.04
C VAL A 205 4.69 14.88 -6.43
N THR A 206 5.68 15.47 -7.11
CA THR A 206 7.05 15.56 -6.60
C THR A 206 7.10 16.27 -5.24
N LEU A 207 6.40 17.40 -5.10
CA LEU A 207 6.33 18.15 -3.84
C LEU A 207 5.63 17.34 -2.74
N ALA A 208 4.53 16.66 -3.05
CA ALA A 208 3.80 15.84 -2.08
C ALA A 208 4.65 14.67 -1.57
N LEU A 209 5.37 13.97 -2.45
CA LEU A 209 6.27 12.89 -2.08
C LEU A 209 7.47 13.37 -1.25
N ALA A 210 8.04 14.52 -1.60
CA ALA A 210 9.09 15.16 -0.81
C ALA A 210 8.58 15.56 0.59
N LEU A 211 7.34 16.05 0.69
CA LEU A 211 6.69 16.32 1.97
C LEU A 211 6.54 15.04 2.82
N ARG A 212 6.08 13.94 2.23
CA ARG A 212 5.94 12.67 2.94
C ARG A 212 7.27 12.19 3.49
N SER A 213 8.32 12.22 2.67
CA SER A 213 9.69 11.89 3.10
C SER A 213 10.19 12.81 4.22
N ALA A 214 9.89 14.11 4.15
CA ALA A 214 10.22 15.07 5.21
C ALA A 214 9.47 14.78 6.52
N ILE A 215 8.17 14.46 6.44
CA ILE A 215 7.37 14.05 7.61
C ILE A 215 7.95 12.76 8.23
N ASP A 216 8.28 11.77 7.44
CA ASP A 216 8.87 10.52 7.94
C ASP A 216 10.19 10.73 8.69
N ARG A 217 11.00 11.69 8.27
CA ARG A 217 12.25 12.04 8.94
C ARG A 217 12.07 12.87 10.21
N HIS A 218 11.02 13.72 10.27
CA HIS A 218 10.88 14.76 11.28
C HIS A 218 9.61 14.68 12.13
N TYR A 219 8.78 13.61 12.02
CA TYR A 219 7.51 13.51 12.75
C TYR A 219 7.66 13.53 14.27
N LYS A 220 8.81 13.11 14.81
CA LYS A 220 9.12 13.15 16.25
C LYS A 220 9.42 14.55 16.75
N SER A 221 9.87 15.42 15.86
CA SER A 221 10.20 16.80 16.19
C SER A 221 8.93 17.63 16.32
N ASP A 222 8.97 18.63 17.19
CA ASP A 222 7.88 19.62 17.29
C ASP A 222 8.00 20.67 16.17
N TRP A 223 7.90 20.19 14.94
CA TRP A 223 7.99 21.03 13.75
C TRP A 223 6.63 21.58 13.36
N PRO A 224 6.45 22.91 13.41
CA PRO A 224 5.31 23.55 12.77
C PRO A 224 5.39 23.37 11.24
N VAL A 225 4.25 23.48 10.57
CA VAL A 225 4.15 23.36 9.09
C VAL A 225 5.16 24.26 8.36
N GLY A 226 5.47 25.43 8.93
CA GLY A 226 6.45 26.37 8.38
C GLY A 226 7.85 25.77 8.19
N ASN A 227 8.27 24.83 9.03
CA ASN A 227 9.58 24.19 8.88
C ASN A 227 9.62 23.29 7.64
N TYR A 228 8.51 22.58 7.34
CA TYR A 228 8.39 21.78 6.09
C TYR A 228 8.34 22.69 4.87
N VAL A 229 7.67 23.84 4.95
CA VAL A 229 7.64 24.85 3.89
C VAL A 229 9.04 25.34 3.56
N ASN A 230 9.82 25.70 4.60
CA ASN A 230 11.21 26.16 4.43
C ASN A 230 12.12 25.05 3.89
N LEU A 231 12.02 23.83 4.45
CA LEU A 231 12.83 22.69 4.01
C LEU A 231 12.61 22.37 2.52
N LEU A 232 11.36 22.47 2.05
CA LEU A 232 10.98 22.13 0.69
C LEU A 232 10.98 23.32 -0.27
N ALA A 233 11.48 24.48 0.19
CA ALA A 233 11.57 25.73 -0.59
C ALA A 233 10.27 26.07 -1.35
N THR A 234 9.13 26.00 -0.66
CA THR A 234 7.79 26.18 -1.23
C THR A 234 6.96 27.18 -0.43
N THR A 235 5.66 27.29 -0.71
CA THR A 235 4.73 28.11 0.08
C THR A 235 3.74 27.22 0.85
N PRO A 236 3.15 27.70 1.96
CA PRO A 236 2.15 26.95 2.71
C PRO A 236 0.97 26.48 1.84
N HIS A 237 0.52 27.35 0.94
CA HIS A 237 -0.59 27.06 0.03
C HIS A 237 -0.25 25.95 -0.96
N LEU A 238 0.92 26.01 -1.61
CA LEU A 238 1.34 24.97 -2.56
C LEU A 238 1.58 23.63 -1.86
N LEU A 239 2.15 23.67 -0.65
CA LEU A 239 2.41 22.47 0.12
C LEU A 239 1.11 21.77 0.56
N ASP A 240 0.14 22.53 1.10
CA ASP A 240 -1.15 21.97 1.51
C ASP A 240 -1.99 21.53 0.31
N LYS A 241 -1.92 22.27 -0.82
CA LYS A 241 -2.53 21.87 -2.07
C LYS A 241 -1.98 20.53 -2.55
N ALA A 242 -0.67 20.36 -2.63
CA ALA A 242 -0.02 19.13 -3.04
C ALA A 242 -0.39 17.96 -2.11
N ALA A 243 -0.38 18.18 -0.79
CA ALA A 243 -0.79 17.18 0.19
C ALA A 243 -2.23 16.70 -0.01
N ARG A 244 -3.17 17.63 -0.24
CA ARG A 244 -4.58 17.31 -0.46
C ARG A 244 -4.84 16.64 -1.79
N GLU A 245 -4.21 17.11 -2.87
CA GLU A 245 -4.40 16.54 -4.21
C GLU A 245 -3.87 15.09 -4.29
N VAL A 246 -2.71 14.82 -3.70
CA VAL A 246 -2.06 13.51 -3.80
C VAL A 246 -2.51 12.55 -2.70
N PHE A 247 -2.59 13.01 -1.45
CA PHE A 247 -2.87 12.15 -0.31
C PHE A 247 -4.28 12.31 0.28
N GLY A 248 -5.05 13.29 -0.16
CA GLY A 248 -6.38 13.58 0.39
C GLY A 248 -6.35 14.24 1.78
N HIS A 249 -5.18 14.57 2.32
CA HIS A 249 -4.97 15.07 3.67
C HIS A 249 -4.22 16.40 3.68
N SER A 250 -4.47 17.25 4.66
CA SER A 250 -3.62 18.42 4.94
C SER A 250 -2.25 17.97 5.46
N VAL A 251 -1.25 18.86 5.38
CA VAL A 251 0.09 18.63 5.95
C VAL A 251 0.02 18.22 7.42
N LYS A 252 -0.84 18.88 8.20
CA LYS A 252 -1.05 18.60 9.63
C LYS A 252 -1.66 17.20 9.85
N GLU A 253 -2.62 16.81 9.04
CA GLU A 253 -3.24 15.48 9.11
C GLU A 253 -2.22 14.38 8.79
N MET A 254 -1.43 14.56 7.74
CA MET A 254 -0.35 13.61 7.40
C MET A 254 0.64 13.44 8.55
N LEU A 255 1.07 14.52 9.19
CA LEU A 255 1.96 14.45 10.35
C LEU A 255 1.32 13.70 11.53
N LEU A 256 0.06 13.99 11.82
CA LEU A 256 -0.67 13.35 12.91
C LEU A 256 -0.93 11.86 12.62
N ASP A 257 -1.20 11.49 11.39
CA ASP A 257 -1.40 10.09 10.98
C ASP A 257 -0.08 9.30 11.09
N ARG A 258 1.05 9.91 10.72
CA ARG A 258 2.38 9.30 10.90
C ARG A 258 2.72 9.08 12.38
N ARG A 259 2.44 10.07 13.23
CA ARG A 259 2.61 9.95 14.70
C ARG A 259 1.72 8.86 15.29
N LEU A 260 0.47 8.77 14.84
CA LEU A 260 -0.48 7.73 15.28
C LEU A 260 0.00 6.32 14.92
N LEU A 261 0.52 6.14 13.71
CA LEU A 261 1.06 4.87 13.25
C LEU A 261 2.22 4.41 14.16
N GLU A 262 3.17 5.29 14.42
CA GLU A 262 4.29 4.97 15.30
C GLU A 262 3.85 4.72 16.75
N ALA A 263 2.89 5.50 17.25
CA ALA A 263 2.33 5.27 18.58
C ALA A 263 1.70 3.87 18.70
N LYS A 264 0.94 3.42 17.72
CA LYS A 264 0.38 2.06 17.68
C LYS A 264 1.48 1.00 17.71
N ARG A 265 2.54 1.20 16.92
CA ARG A 265 3.70 0.30 16.91
C ARG A 265 4.38 0.22 18.27
N LEU A 266 4.70 1.35 18.89
CA LEU A 266 5.32 1.37 20.22
C LEU A 266 4.41 0.77 21.31
N LEU A 267 3.10 0.97 21.20
CA LEU A 267 2.13 0.34 22.10
C LEU A 267 2.12 -1.19 22.00
N MET A 268 2.29 -1.75 20.81
CA MET A 268 2.29 -3.21 20.59
C MET A 268 3.60 -3.87 20.98
N PHE A 269 4.74 -3.25 20.66
CA PHE A 269 6.05 -3.93 20.69
C PHE A 269 6.96 -3.46 21.81
N THR A 270 6.50 -2.56 22.69
CA THR A 270 7.29 -2.09 23.83
C THR A 270 6.48 -2.08 25.11
N ILE A 271 7.20 -2.21 26.25
CA ILE A 271 6.62 -2.08 27.59
C ILE A 271 6.59 -0.61 28.09
N ARG A 272 6.93 0.35 27.23
CA ARG A 272 6.98 1.77 27.60
C ARG A 272 5.62 2.27 28.07
N SER A 273 5.62 3.28 28.95
CA SER A 273 4.40 3.93 29.41
C SER A 273 3.70 4.67 28.26
N VAL A 274 2.38 4.84 28.37
CA VAL A 274 1.61 5.62 27.38
C VAL A 274 2.14 7.06 27.27
N GLU A 275 2.58 7.63 28.40
CA GLU A 275 3.16 8.97 28.45
C GLU A 275 4.48 9.08 27.69
N ASP A 276 5.38 8.11 27.90
CA ASP A 276 6.67 8.08 27.20
C ASP A 276 6.48 7.89 25.70
N ILE A 277 5.52 7.05 25.30
CA ILE A 277 5.17 6.88 23.89
C ILE A 277 4.63 8.19 23.30
N GLY A 278 3.76 8.90 24.04
CA GLY A 278 3.27 10.20 23.59
C GLY A 278 4.40 11.17 23.31
N ARG A 279 5.37 11.28 24.24
CA ARG A 279 6.56 12.14 24.05
C ARG A 279 7.44 11.67 22.90
N GLU A 280 7.70 10.36 22.80
CA GLU A 280 8.53 9.78 21.74
C GLU A 280 7.98 10.07 20.34
N VAL A 281 6.67 10.10 20.17
CA VAL A 281 6.05 10.39 18.87
C VAL A 281 5.77 11.89 18.65
N GLY A 282 6.29 12.76 19.50
CA GLY A 282 6.27 14.21 19.32
C GLY A 282 5.04 14.92 19.91
N PHE A 283 4.42 14.38 20.96
CA PHE A 283 3.41 15.11 21.74
C PHE A 283 4.00 15.58 23.06
N GLU A 284 4.03 16.88 23.31
CA GLU A 284 4.51 17.44 24.57
C GLU A 284 3.57 17.13 25.75
N ASP A 285 2.25 17.19 25.52
CA ASP A 285 1.22 16.92 26.53
C ASP A 285 0.68 15.47 26.39
N PRO A 286 0.95 14.58 27.37
CA PRO A 286 0.44 13.21 27.38
C PRO A 286 -1.11 13.12 27.42
N ALA A 287 -1.77 14.10 28.04
CA ALA A 287 -3.23 14.16 28.08
C ALA A 287 -3.79 14.50 26.70
N TYR A 288 -3.14 15.43 25.97
CA TYR A 288 -3.50 15.71 24.59
C TYR A 288 -3.26 14.50 23.69
N PHE A 289 -2.13 13.78 23.83
CA PHE A 289 -1.89 12.53 23.10
C PHE A 289 -3.00 11.51 23.34
N SER A 290 -3.40 11.27 24.59
CA SER A 290 -4.45 10.31 24.93
C SER A 290 -5.80 10.69 24.33
N ARG A 291 -6.18 11.98 24.35
CA ARG A 291 -7.40 12.49 23.70
C ARG A 291 -7.34 12.34 22.19
N PHE A 292 -6.21 12.71 21.58
CA PHE A 292 -5.97 12.55 20.15
C PHE A 292 -6.11 11.09 19.71
N PHE A 293 -5.39 10.18 20.39
CA PHE A 293 -5.42 8.75 20.09
C PHE A 293 -6.86 8.21 20.18
N ARG A 294 -7.57 8.50 21.29
CA ARG A 294 -8.96 8.07 21.46
C ARG A 294 -9.88 8.62 20.37
N LYS A 295 -9.70 9.86 19.96
CA LYS A 295 -10.49 10.47 18.88
C LYS A 295 -10.29 9.74 17.54
N ARG A 296 -9.05 9.32 17.24
CA ARG A 296 -8.69 8.68 15.96
C ARG A 296 -8.95 7.17 15.95
N VAL A 297 -8.82 6.50 17.07
CA VAL A 297 -8.87 5.03 17.17
C VAL A 297 -10.17 4.53 17.81
N GLY A 298 -10.91 5.42 18.47
CA GLY A 298 -12.17 5.08 19.17
C GLY A 298 -11.98 4.65 20.63
N GLU A 299 -10.74 4.35 21.07
CA GLU A 299 -10.46 3.91 22.43
C GLU A 299 -9.13 4.50 22.96
N ALA A 300 -8.94 4.47 24.28
CA ALA A 300 -7.73 4.98 24.91
C ALA A 300 -6.49 4.11 24.58
N PRO A 301 -5.27 4.69 24.52
CA PRO A 301 -4.04 3.94 24.18
C PRO A 301 -3.81 2.70 25.02
N ALA A 302 -4.02 2.77 26.35
CA ALA A 302 -3.84 1.64 27.26
C ALA A 302 -4.87 0.51 27.02
N ALA A 303 -6.12 0.86 26.69
CA ALA A 303 -7.16 -0.11 26.37
C ALA A 303 -6.84 -0.79 25.02
N TRP A 304 -6.42 -0.01 24.04
CA TRP A 304 -6.00 -0.51 22.72
C TRP A 304 -4.83 -1.48 22.85
N ARG A 305 -3.80 -1.16 23.67
CA ARG A 305 -2.67 -2.05 23.94
C ARG A 305 -3.13 -3.40 24.51
N ARG A 306 -3.93 -3.39 25.59
CA ARG A 306 -4.42 -4.64 26.22
C ARG A 306 -5.16 -5.52 25.23
N ARG A 307 -6.11 -4.96 24.51
CA ARG A 307 -6.92 -5.69 23.52
C ARG A 307 -6.08 -6.34 22.42
N ASN A 308 -5.02 -5.68 21.96
CA ASN A 308 -4.18 -6.21 20.88
C ASN A 308 -3.14 -7.22 21.39
N LEU A 309 -2.67 -7.10 22.64
CA LEU A 309 -1.81 -8.12 23.27
C LEU A 309 -2.59 -9.42 23.56
N GLU A 310 -3.86 -9.32 23.98
CA GLU A 310 -4.74 -10.47 24.21
C GLU A 310 -5.12 -11.22 22.92
N ARG A 311 -5.05 -10.56 21.78
CA ARG A 311 -5.32 -11.14 20.44
C ARG A 311 -4.08 -11.74 19.77
N ALA A 312 -2.89 -11.47 20.25
CA ALA A 312 -1.69 -12.13 19.77
C ALA A 312 -1.84 -13.63 20.09
N PRO A 313 -1.69 -14.57 19.12
CA PRO A 313 -1.75 -15.99 19.39
C PRO A 313 -0.70 -16.30 20.46
N SER A 314 -1.15 -16.79 21.62
CA SER A 314 -0.27 -17.35 22.64
C SER A 314 0.48 -18.51 21.98
N GLY A 315 1.78 -18.34 21.75
CA GLY A 315 2.66 -19.35 21.16
C GLY A 315 2.88 -20.53 22.12
N ASN A 316 1.80 -21.22 22.51
CA ASN A 316 1.89 -22.35 23.46
C ASN A 316 0.97 -23.53 23.07
N ASP A 317 0.62 -23.68 21.78
CA ASP A 317 -0.01 -24.89 21.27
C ASP A 317 0.90 -25.57 20.23
N ALA A 318 2.12 -25.92 20.66
CA ALA A 318 2.98 -26.88 19.99
C ALA A 318 3.73 -27.68 21.06
N ALA A 319 3.02 -28.66 21.63
CA ALA A 319 3.61 -29.78 22.32
C ALA A 319 3.16 -31.08 21.61
#